data_82853474677a0b6c5b5568f4b659f8de
#
_entry.id   82853474677a0b6c5b5568f4b659f8de
#
_cell.length_a   1.000
_cell.length_b   1.000
_cell.length_c   1.000
_cell.angle_alpha   90.00
_cell.angle_beta   90.00
_cell.angle_gamma   90.00
#
_symmetry.space_group_name_H-M   'P 1'
#
loop_
_entity.id
_entity.type
_entity.pdbx_description
1 polymer ?
#
loop_
_entity_poly.entity_id
_entity_poly.type
_entity_poly.pdbx_seq_one_letter_code
_entity_poly.pdbx_strand_id
1 'polypeptide(L)'
;MSPTEFCIRVLGITPYLWQCEAMESVAMEQPTSVVAANGSGKTARLVAPLVLWFLHEFPRGQCIFTSGSWMQIEKQLWGAVKVYQHRFPHWRFMSEELRTPEGGYAFGFSTDNPGRAEGHHPKIGGDVDPVFLIIDEAKTVPDSIFEAFDRCTRKMELWVSSPGAPRGQFYDSFHKNSSLYKTIRVPSTDCAHISAEKRELDRIKYGESHPLYRSKHLAEFTEDFDRLVLAPDLLRNALDAQPKPNAHGEIVAFCDFAAGRDENVLAIRRGNHARIVRAWQERDTVQAAREFIRMFEAEGLSAGQVWGDADGLGTGFCDQFAELGWHINRFHGGKPASEKDEYANLIAQVWHVASRELERGRIHVGELDPMTFSQITTRKSEWNETGKLRVESKEKMAAKSMKSPDRADALLACIALGSRISGAMTGAASVTTSRNTFASRTVR
;
A
#
# COMPACT_ATOMS: atom_id res chain seq x y z
N MET A 1 -15.16 34.19 -14.74
CA MET A 1 -16.14 33.07 -14.77
C MET A 1 -15.91 32.21 -13.53
N SER A 2 -16.98 31.76 -12.81
CA SER A 2 -16.73 30.87 -11.67
C SER A 2 -16.19 29.51 -12.12
N PRO A 3 -15.45 28.77 -11.26
CA PRO A 3 -14.94 27.46 -11.66
C PRO A 3 -16.04 26.45 -11.94
N THR A 4 -17.17 26.51 -11.24
CA THR A 4 -18.34 25.68 -11.52
C THR A 4 -18.92 25.98 -12.90
N GLU A 5 -19.09 27.25 -13.24
CA GLU A 5 -19.56 27.67 -14.56
C GLU A 5 -18.58 27.26 -15.68
N PHE A 6 -17.28 27.38 -15.44
CA PHE A 6 -16.23 26.92 -16.35
C PHE A 6 -16.31 25.40 -16.62
N CYS A 7 -16.51 24.58 -15.57
CA CYS A 7 -16.72 23.14 -15.74
C CYS A 7 -17.88 22.84 -16.67
N ILE A 8 -19.01 23.53 -16.51
CA ILE A 8 -20.21 23.28 -17.31
C ILE A 8 -20.06 23.79 -18.74
N ARG A 9 -19.62 25.05 -18.91
CA ARG A 9 -19.61 25.71 -20.22
C ARG A 9 -18.38 25.40 -21.08
N VAL A 10 -17.20 25.28 -20.45
CA VAL A 10 -15.94 25.08 -21.15
C VAL A 10 -15.56 23.61 -21.21
N LEU A 11 -15.60 22.90 -20.07
CA LEU A 11 -15.17 21.50 -20.02
C LEU A 11 -16.29 20.51 -20.38
N GLY A 12 -17.58 20.93 -20.30
CA GLY A 12 -18.73 20.07 -20.60
C GLY A 12 -19.00 19.01 -19.54
N ILE A 13 -18.62 19.27 -18.27
CA ILE A 13 -18.85 18.36 -17.15
C ILE A 13 -19.73 19.05 -16.10
N THR A 14 -20.55 18.23 -15.40
CA THR A 14 -21.35 18.68 -14.26
C THR A 14 -20.67 18.20 -12.99
N PRO A 15 -20.10 19.11 -12.17
CA PRO A 15 -19.51 18.74 -10.89
C PRO A 15 -20.57 18.31 -9.87
N TYR A 16 -20.19 17.49 -8.89
CA TYR A 16 -21.01 17.20 -7.70
C TYR A 16 -21.07 18.44 -6.80
N LEU A 17 -22.10 18.49 -5.93
CA LEU A 17 -22.27 19.62 -5.01
C LEU A 17 -21.03 19.92 -4.17
N TRP A 18 -20.39 18.90 -3.62
CA TRP A 18 -19.17 19.05 -2.85
C TRP A 18 -17.99 19.59 -3.69
N GLN A 19 -17.94 19.24 -4.99
CA GLN A 19 -16.93 19.76 -5.91
C GLN A 19 -17.19 21.24 -6.20
N CYS A 20 -18.45 21.63 -6.42
CA CYS A 20 -18.85 23.03 -6.56
C CYS A 20 -18.44 23.83 -5.30
N GLU A 21 -18.75 23.31 -4.10
CA GLU A 21 -18.39 23.96 -2.84
C GLU A 21 -16.87 24.17 -2.71
N ALA A 22 -16.06 23.14 -3.02
CA ALA A 22 -14.61 23.25 -3.00
C ALA A 22 -14.06 24.22 -4.04
N MET A 23 -14.59 24.19 -5.26
CA MET A 23 -14.19 25.08 -6.35
C MET A 23 -14.47 26.55 -6.04
N GLU A 24 -15.67 26.84 -5.55
CA GLU A 24 -16.06 28.22 -5.20
C GLU A 24 -15.27 28.73 -3.99
N SER A 25 -14.98 27.88 -3.00
CA SER A 25 -14.12 28.26 -1.87
C SER A 25 -12.70 28.63 -2.32
N VAL A 26 -12.10 27.85 -3.22
CA VAL A 26 -10.79 28.17 -3.81
C VAL A 26 -10.86 29.49 -4.59
N ALA A 27 -11.91 29.72 -5.38
CA ALA A 27 -12.09 30.95 -6.14
C ALA A 27 -12.27 32.19 -5.25
N MET A 28 -12.80 32.03 -4.03
CA MET A 28 -12.89 33.05 -2.99
C MET A 28 -11.57 33.27 -2.22
N GLU A 29 -10.48 32.65 -2.68
CA GLU A 29 -9.14 32.75 -2.06
C GLU A 29 -9.09 32.15 -0.64
N GLN A 30 -10.05 31.28 -0.28
CA GLN A 30 -10.07 30.63 1.01
C GLN A 30 -9.24 29.34 0.95
N PRO A 31 -8.22 29.14 1.80
CA PRO A 31 -7.50 27.89 1.89
C PRO A 31 -8.48 26.72 2.09
N THR A 32 -8.44 25.75 1.21
CA THR A 32 -9.45 24.69 1.15
C THR A 32 -8.81 23.33 1.36
N SER A 33 -9.35 22.53 2.29
CA SER A 33 -8.91 21.16 2.56
C SER A 33 -10.06 20.19 2.37
N VAL A 34 -9.86 19.18 1.50
CA VAL A 34 -10.89 18.21 1.12
C VAL A 34 -10.43 16.80 1.48
N VAL A 35 -11.15 16.15 2.40
CA VAL A 35 -11.00 14.71 2.66
C VAL A 35 -12.16 13.96 2.02
N ALA A 36 -11.90 13.06 1.08
CA ALA A 36 -12.94 12.41 0.33
C ALA A 36 -12.71 10.90 0.20
N ALA A 37 -13.82 10.14 0.20
CA ALA A 37 -13.84 8.71 -0.01
C ALA A 37 -13.02 8.28 -1.23
N ASN A 38 -12.53 7.03 -1.22
CA ASN A 38 -11.77 6.50 -2.34
C ASN A 38 -12.64 6.42 -3.61
N GLY A 39 -12.05 6.82 -4.74
CA GLY A 39 -12.75 6.84 -6.01
C GLY A 39 -13.80 7.95 -6.16
N SER A 40 -13.82 8.97 -5.28
CA SER A 40 -14.78 10.09 -5.33
C SER A 40 -14.61 11.05 -6.52
N GLY A 41 -13.52 10.91 -7.29
CA GLY A 41 -13.24 11.80 -8.43
C GLY A 41 -12.44 13.06 -8.07
N LYS A 42 -11.72 13.04 -6.95
CA LYS A 42 -10.87 14.15 -6.47
C LYS A 42 -9.98 14.74 -7.55
N THR A 43 -9.10 13.93 -8.11
CA THR A 43 -8.12 14.38 -9.09
C THR A 43 -8.76 14.74 -10.43
N ALA A 44 -9.58 13.85 -10.98
CA ALA A 44 -10.13 14.01 -12.33
C ALA A 44 -11.24 15.07 -12.44
N ARG A 45 -12.03 15.28 -11.37
CA ARG A 45 -13.22 16.13 -11.41
C ARG A 45 -13.17 17.36 -10.49
N LEU A 46 -12.11 17.49 -9.67
CA LEU A 46 -11.88 18.68 -8.87
C LEU A 46 -10.52 19.31 -9.22
N VAL A 47 -9.40 18.58 -9.03
CA VAL A 47 -8.06 19.17 -9.19
C VAL A 47 -7.79 19.55 -10.65
N ALA A 48 -7.97 18.63 -11.60
CA ALA A 48 -7.69 18.91 -13.01
C ALA A 48 -8.56 20.05 -13.58
N PRO A 49 -9.89 20.12 -13.34
CA PRO A 49 -10.68 21.28 -13.72
C PRO A 49 -10.22 22.60 -13.08
N LEU A 50 -9.82 22.59 -11.80
CA LEU A 50 -9.33 23.82 -11.15
C LEU A 50 -7.99 24.33 -11.72
N VAL A 51 -7.08 23.41 -12.08
CA VAL A 51 -5.83 23.77 -12.79
C VAL A 51 -6.15 24.49 -14.11
N LEU A 52 -7.07 23.94 -14.90
CA LEU A 52 -7.48 24.51 -16.19
C LEU A 52 -8.24 25.83 -16.02
N TRP A 53 -9.18 25.89 -15.06
CA TRP A 53 -9.90 27.11 -14.73
C TRP A 53 -8.96 28.22 -14.29
N PHE A 54 -8.03 27.92 -13.41
CA PHE A 54 -7.09 28.92 -12.90
C PHE A 54 -6.26 29.55 -14.02
N LEU A 55 -5.71 28.73 -14.93
CA LEU A 55 -4.94 29.25 -16.08
C LEU A 55 -5.82 29.94 -17.13
N HIS A 56 -7.10 29.60 -17.22
CA HIS A 56 -8.05 30.31 -18.07
C HIS A 56 -8.41 31.70 -17.53
N GLU A 57 -8.63 31.79 -16.22
CA GLU A 57 -8.98 33.03 -15.54
C GLU A 57 -7.77 33.94 -15.33
N PHE A 58 -6.60 33.33 -15.08
CA PHE A 58 -5.32 33.98 -14.89
C PHE A 58 -4.30 33.52 -15.92
N PRO A 59 -4.34 34.00 -17.17
CA PRO A 59 -3.53 33.44 -18.26
C PRO A 59 -2.01 33.58 -18.08
N ARG A 60 -1.55 34.39 -17.13
CA ARG A 60 -0.14 34.54 -16.73
C ARG A 60 0.16 33.92 -15.37
N GLY A 61 -0.85 33.31 -14.72
CA GLY A 61 -0.75 32.71 -13.38
C GLY A 61 0.16 31.46 -13.35
N GLN A 62 0.55 31.12 -12.15
CA GLN A 62 1.40 29.95 -11.85
C GLN A 62 0.60 28.96 -11.00
N CYS A 63 0.34 27.77 -11.53
CA CYS A 63 -0.28 26.68 -10.79
C CYS A 63 0.78 25.63 -10.46
N ILE A 64 1.11 25.49 -9.18
CA ILE A 64 2.12 24.55 -8.69
C ILE A 64 1.41 23.45 -7.94
N PHE A 65 1.68 22.20 -8.31
CA PHE A 65 1.07 21.05 -7.62
C PHE A 65 2.08 19.97 -7.27
N THR A 66 1.80 19.27 -6.18
CA THR A 66 2.58 18.13 -5.74
C THR A 66 1.69 16.98 -5.29
N SER A 67 2.28 15.79 -5.22
CA SER A 67 1.66 14.58 -4.69
C SER A 67 2.75 13.66 -4.12
N GLY A 68 2.37 12.66 -3.36
CA GLY A 68 3.29 11.73 -2.69
C GLY A 68 4.22 10.95 -3.62
N SER A 69 3.89 10.79 -4.92
CA SER A 69 4.75 10.13 -5.88
C SER A 69 4.65 10.73 -7.28
N TRP A 70 5.75 10.63 -8.05
CA TRP A 70 5.77 11.07 -9.45
C TRP A 70 4.73 10.35 -10.33
N MET A 71 4.51 9.07 -10.10
CA MET A 71 3.53 8.27 -10.86
C MET A 71 2.09 8.81 -10.69
N GLN A 72 1.74 9.26 -9.49
CA GLN A 72 0.42 9.88 -9.25
C GLN A 72 0.28 11.19 -10.04
N ILE A 73 1.32 12.00 -10.06
CA ILE A 73 1.33 13.25 -10.83
C ILE A 73 1.20 12.97 -12.33
N GLU A 74 2.04 12.09 -12.87
CA GLU A 74 2.11 11.81 -14.31
C GLU A 74 0.84 11.12 -14.81
N LYS A 75 0.47 9.99 -14.20
CA LYS A 75 -0.63 9.16 -14.72
C LYS A 75 -2.00 9.66 -14.31
N GLN A 76 -2.15 10.14 -13.08
CA GLN A 76 -3.47 10.53 -12.57
C GLN A 76 -3.77 11.99 -12.88
N LEU A 77 -2.94 12.93 -12.44
CA LEU A 77 -3.25 14.35 -12.61
C LEU A 77 -3.00 14.83 -14.03
N TRP A 78 -1.81 14.60 -14.61
CA TRP A 78 -1.54 14.99 -15.98
C TRP A 78 -2.41 14.24 -16.98
N GLY A 79 -2.70 12.95 -16.72
CA GLY A 79 -3.67 12.19 -17.49
C GLY A 79 -5.04 12.86 -17.50
N ALA A 80 -5.54 13.28 -16.33
CA ALA A 80 -6.84 13.95 -16.20
C ALA A 80 -6.86 15.34 -16.85
N VAL A 81 -5.79 16.13 -16.73
CA VAL A 81 -5.67 17.45 -17.37
C VAL A 81 -5.66 17.31 -18.91
N LYS A 82 -4.89 16.34 -19.44
CA LYS A 82 -4.76 16.13 -20.89
C LYS A 82 -6.05 15.66 -21.56
N VAL A 83 -7.00 15.10 -20.84
CA VAL A 83 -8.34 14.76 -21.39
C VAL A 83 -8.99 15.99 -22.04
N TYR A 84 -8.75 17.18 -21.50
CA TYR A 84 -9.34 18.43 -21.98
C TYR A 84 -8.46 19.18 -22.97
N GLN A 85 -7.33 18.66 -23.42
CA GLN A 85 -6.40 19.34 -24.34
C GLN A 85 -7.08 19.86 -25.60
N HIS A 86 -8.05 19.12 -26.13
CA HIS A 86 -8.81 19.51 -27.33
C HIS A 86 -9.65 20.79 -27.15
N ARG A 87 -9.93 21.21 -25.92
CA ARG A 87 -10.64 22.45 -25.59
C ARG A 87 -9.73 23.69 -25.62
N PHE A 88 -8.42 23.47 -25.57
CA PHE A 88 -7.41 24.53 -25.47
C PHE A 88 -6.36 24.41 -26.59
N PRO A 89 -6.71 24.61 -27.87
CA PRO A 89 -5.82 24.33 -28.99
C PRO A 89 -4.57 25.21 -29.04
N HIS A 90 -4.58 26.36 -28.37
CA HIS A 90 -3.44 27.29 -28.31
C HIS A 90 -2.55 27.09 -27.09
N TRP A 91 -2.93 26.19 -26.13
CA TRP A 91 -2.12 25.86 -24.97
C TRP A 91 -1.15 24.71 -25.29
N ARG A 92 0.01 24.74 -24.63
CA ARG A 92 1.04 23.71 -24.85
C ARG A 92 1.01 22.71 -23.69
N PHE A 93 0.53 21.50 -23.99
CA PHE A 93 0.51 20.37 -23.05
C PHE A 93 1.76 19.52 -23.25
N MET A 94 2.71 19.59 -22.28
CA MET A 94 3.95 18.82 -22.25
C MET A 94 3.83 17.62 -21.31
N SER A 95 4.93 16.89 -21.08
CA SER A 95 4.93 15.74 -20.16
C SER A 95 4.69 16.16 -18.69
N GLU A 96 5.30 17.25 -18.26
CA GLU A 96 5.37 17.69 -16.87
C GLU A 96 4.86 19.13 -16.66
N GLU A 97 4.45 19.78 -17.71
CA GLU A 97 4.08 21.19 -17.69
C GLU A 97 2.96 21.50 -18.69
N LEU A 98 2.13 22.44 -18.34
CA LEU A 98 1.14 23.07 -19.21
C LEU A 98 1.44 24.56 -19.30
N ARG A 99 1.45 25.14 -20.50
CA ARG A 99 1.67 26.59 -20.71
C ARG A 99 0.54 27.21 -21.53
N THR A 100 0.15 28.41 -21.09
CA THR A 100 -0.72 29.31 -21.87
C THR A 100 0.09 30.14 -22.86
N PRO A 101 -0.54 30.73 -23.90
CA PRO A 101 0.12 31.66 -24.82
C PRO A 101 0.68 32.88 -24.14
N GLU A 102 0.05 33.36 -23.07
CA GLU A 102 0.39 34.57 -22.32
C GLU A 102 1.53 34.32 -21.31
N GLY A 103 2.01 33.08 -21.19
CA GLY A 103 3.16 32.70 -20.37
C GLY A 103 2.84 32.20 -18.98
N GLY A 104 1.56 31.97 -18.64
CA GLY A 104 1.16 31.25 -17.44
C GLY A 104 1.48 29.76 -17.59
N TYR A 105 1.62 29.07 -16.47
CA TYR A 105 1.97 27.65 -16.49
C TYR A 105 1.39 26.88 -15.30
N ALA A 106 1.19 25.58 -15.51
CA ALA A 106 1.02 24.62 -14.45
C ALA A 106 2.21 23.63 -14.44
N PHE A 107 2.75 23.37 -13.27
CA PHE A 107 3.92 22.50 -13.08
C PHE A 107 3.72 21.58 -11.88
N GLY A 108 4.06 20.29 -12.05
CA GLY A 108 4.00 19.29 -11.00
C GLY A 108 5.38 18.74 -10.63
N PHE A 109 5.60 18.46 -9.34
CA PHE A 109 6.82 17.82 -8.85
C PHE A 109 6.50 16.80 -7.76
N SER A 110 7.35 15.76 -7.63
CA SER A 110 7.23 14.79 -6.55
C SER A 110 7.92 15.28 -5.27
N THR A 111 7.51 14.74 -4.14
CA THR A 111 7.97 15.14 -2.80
C THR A 111 9.41 14.73 -2.46
N ASP A 112 10.14 14.12 -3.37
CA ASP A 112 11.52 13.64 -3.14
C ASP A 112 12.53 14.79 -2.94
N ASN A 113 12.16 16.03 -3.31
CA ASN A 113 13.01 17.20 -3.17
C ASN A 113 12.22 18.42 -2.69
N PRO A 114 12.22 18.72 -1.39
CA PRO A 114 11.54 19.89 -0.83
C PRO A 114 11.97 21.23 -1.44
N GLY A 115 13.23 21.34 -1.91
CA GLY A 115 13.73 22.56 -2.55
C GLY A 115 13.00 22.92 -3.85
N ARG A 116 12.28 21.98 -4.48
CA ARG A 116 11.41 22.29 -5.63
C ARG A 116 10.10 22.96 -5.24
N ALA A 117 9.70 22.84 -3.99
CA ALA A 117 8.51 23.51 -3.44
C ALA A 117 8.79 24.98 -3.09
N GLU A 118 10.04 25.35 -2.89
CA GLU A 118 10.45 26.71 -2.50
C GLU A 118 10.62 27.63 -3.72
N GLY A 119 10.47 28.95 -3.52
CA GLY A 119 10.82 29.95 -4.53
C GLY A 119 9.70 30.27 -5.53
N HIS A 120 8.50 29.75 -5.35
CA HIS A 120 7.34 30.12 -6.16
C HIS A 120 6.69 31.38 -5.58
N HIS A 121 7.05 32.52 -6.18
CA HIS A 121 6.51 33.84 -5.82
C HIS A 121 5.95 34.52 -7.05
N PRO A 122 4.96 35.44 -6.88
CA PRO A 122 4.53 36.30 -7.96
C PRO A 122 5.72 37.09 -8.52
N LYS A 123 5.81 37.17 -9.85
CA LYS A 123 6.89 37.97 -10.49
C LYS A 123 6.69 39.44 -10.15
N ILE A 124 7.74 40.08 -9.63
CA ILE A 124 7.75 41.51 -9.30
C ILE A 124 7.97 42.30 -10.60
N GLY A 125 7.03 43.12 -11.00
CA GLY A 125 7.17 44.02 -12.16
C GLY A 125 5.93 44.05 -13.05
N GLY A 126 4.90 44.76 -12.66
CA GLY A 126 3.62 44.87 -13.34
C GLY A 126 2.48 44.18 -12.57
N ASP A 127 1.41 43.81 -13.23
CA ASP A 127 0.32 43.06 -12.62
C ASP A 127 0.84 41.78 -11.99
N VAL A 128 0.52 41.55 -10.70
CA VAL A 128 1.00 40.44 -9.92
C VAL A 128 0.39 39.13 -10.47
N ASP A 129 1.20 38.31 -11.12
CA ASP A 129 0.76 37.02 -11.61
C ASP A 129 0.42 36.09 -10.41
N PRO A 130 -0.83 35.66 -10.24
CA PRO A 130 -1.22 34.91 -9.05
C PRO A 130 -0.62 33.51 -9.05
N VAL A 131 -0.39 32.99 -7.82
CA VAL A 131 0.08 31.60 -7.58
C VAL A 131 -1.04 30.79 -6.95
N PHE A 132 -1.29 29.62 -7.50
CA PHE A 132 -2.18 28.61 -6.95
C PHE A 132 -1.38 27.39 -6.54
N LEU A 133 -1.43 27.00 -5.26
CA LEU A 133 -0.75 25.83 -4.72
C LEU A 133 -1.73 24.70 -4.50
N ILE A 134 -1.39 23.50 -5.00
CA ILE A 134 -2.21 22.30 -4.86
C ILE A 134 -1.38 21.15 -4.28
N ILE A 135 -1.92 20.48 -3.27
CA ILE A 135 -1.38 19.22 -2.74
C ILE A 135 -2.43 18.12 -2.97
N ASP A 136 -2.18 17.26 -3.94
CA ASP A 136 -3.01 16.06 -4.20
C ASP A 136 -2.43 14.86 -3.43
N GLU A 137 -3.29 13.95 -2.98
CA GLU A 137 -2.95 12.86 -2.05
C GLU A 137 -2.17 13.35 -0.82
N ALA A 138 -2.62 14.46 -0.24
CA ALA A 138 -1.98 15.21 0.83
C ALA A 138 -1.59 14.35 2.06
N LYS A 139 -2.31 13.24 2.32
CA LYS A 139 -2.00 12.30 3.40
C LYS A 139 -0.61 11.64 3.28
N THR A 140 -0.05 11.59 2.06
CA THR A 140 1.23 10.94 1.78
C THR A 140 2.39 11.92 1.64
N VAL A 141 2.08 13.20 1.65
CA VAL A 141 3.05 14.29 1.48
C VAL A 141 3.72 14.59 2.82
N PRO A 142 5.06 14.62 2.91
CA PRO A 142 5.78 14.97 4.13
C PRO A 142 5.49 16.38 4.62
N ASP A 143 5.48 16.59 5.94
CA ASP A 143 5.22 17.90 6.55
C ASP A 143 6.18 18.99 6.07
N SER A 144 7.43 18.66 5.72
CA SER A 144 8.42 19.59 5.17
C SER A 144 8.02 20.23 3.84
N ILE A 145 7.14 19.60 3.06
CA ILE A 145 6.60 20.16 1.82
C ILE A 145 5.52 21.22 2.13
N PHE A 146 4.67 20.93 3.12
CA PHE A 146 3.68 21.92 3.59
C PHE A 146 4.40 23.15 4.15
N GLU A 147 5.45 22.98 4.94
CA GLU A 147 6.28 24.06 5.45
C GLU A 147 6.97 24.86 4.34
N ALA A 148 7.41 24.19 3.27
CA ALA A 148 7.98 24.85 2.10
C ALA A 148 6.92 25.68 1.36
N PHE A 149 5.70 25.17 1.22
CA PHE A 149 4.59 25.88 0.61
C PHE A 149 4.13 27.09 1.46
N ASP A 150 4.23 27.00 2.80
CA ASP A 150 3.92 28.11 3.68
C ASP A 150 4.85 29.33 3.48
N ARG A 151 6.05 29.12 2.96
CA ARG A 151 6.99 30.18 2.60
C ARG A 151 6.68 30.83 1.26
N CYS A 152 5.80 30.22 0.44
CA CYS A 152 5.42 30.76 -0.85
C CYS A 152 4.28 31.80 -0.72
N THR A 153 4.40 32.93 -1.42
CA THR A 153 3.28 33.87 -1.54
C THR A 153 2.27 33.30 -2.52
N ARG A 154 1.10 32.95 -2.04
CA ARG A 154 0.02 32.34 -2.83
C ARG A 154 -1.27 33.13 -2.76
N LYS A 155 -2.06 33.05 -3.81
CA LYS A 155 -3.41 33.60 -3.88
C LYS A 155 -4.45 32.55 -3.52
N MET A 156 -4.22 31.29 -3.95
CA MET A 156 -5.13 30.18 -3.76
C MET A 156 -4.38 28.95 -3.26
N GLU A 157 -5.08 28.12 -2.48
CA GLU A 157 -4.53 26.88 -1.92
C GLU A 157 -5.60 25.80 -1.82
N LEU A 158 -5.23 24.59 -2.27
CA LEU A 158 -6.07 23.39 -2.17
C LEU A 158 -5.27 22.20 -1.70
N TRP A 159 -5.70 21.57 -0.62
CA TRP A 159 -5.25 20.27 -0.18
C TRP A 159 -6.36 19.25 -0.38
N VAL A 160 -6.05 18.13 -1.03
CA VAL A 160 -7.05 17.11 -1.30
C VAL A 160 -6.46 15.71 -1.11
N SER A 161 -7.17 14.82 -0.43
CA SER A 161 -6.77 13.43 -0.25
C SER A 161 -7.93 12.52 0.13
N SER A 162 -7.70 11.22 0.05
CA SER A 162 -8.44 10.27 0.86
C SER A 162 -7.91 10.31 2.31
N PRO A 163 -8.70 9.83 3.30
CA PRO A 163 -8.23 9.83 4.69
C PRO A 163 -6.96 9.02 4.87
N GLY A 164 -6.11 9.49 5.77
CA GLY A 164 -4.92 8.82 6.25
C GLY A 164 -4.97 8.60 7.75
N ALA A 165 -3.78 8.52 8.36
CA ALA A 165 -3.63 8.50 9.80
C ALA A 165 -4.06 9.82 10.44
N PRO A 166 -4.46 9.81 11.72
CA PRO A 166 -4.86 11.01 12.46
C PRO A 166 -3.63 11.82 12.92
N ARG A 167 -2.76 12.17 11.99
CA ARG A 167 -1.53 12.98 12.22
C ARG A 167 -1.07 13.67 10.95
N GLY A 168 -0.18 14.66 11.11
CA GLY A 168 0.42 15.44 10.04
C GLY A 168 -0.45 16.63 9.63
N GLN A 169 0.11 17.49 8.78
CA GLN A 169 -0.49 18.78 8.40
C GLN A 169 -1.89 18.62 7.78
N PHE A 170 -2.09 17.60 6.93
CA PHE A 170 -3.39 17.35 6.31
C PHE A 170 -4.47 16.97 7.34
N TYR A 171 -4.15 16.10 8.32
CA TYR A 171 -5.06 15.81 9.44
C TYR A 171 -5.34 17.04 10.27
N ASP A 172 -4.30 17.82 10.58
CA ASP A 172 -4.39 19.02 11.40
C ASP A 172 -5.30 20.08 10.78
N SER A 173 -5.38 20.17 9.44
CA SER A 173 -6.31 21.08 8.74
C SER A 173 -7.79 20.79 9.01
N PHE A 174 -8.13 19.56 9.42
CA PHE A 174 -9.49 19.16 9.83
C PHE A 174 -9.71 19.22 11.35
N HIS A 175 -8.66 19.45 12.15
CA HIS A 175 -8.70 19.37 13.61
C HIS A 175 -8.16 20.64 14.25
N LYS A 176 -6.92 20.65 14.69
CA LYS A 176 -6.37 21.80 15.46
C LYS A 176 -6.27 23.09 14.65
N ASN A 177 -6.10 22.99 13.34
CA ASN A 177 -5.98 24.13 12.41
C ASN A 177 -7.23 24.37 11.57
N SER A 178 -8.36 23.72 11.91
CA SER A 178 -9.60 23.77 11.10
C SER A 178 -10.17 25.17 10.88
N SER A 179 -9.90 26.11 11.78
CA SER A 179 -10.31 27.51 11.63
C SER A 179 -9.59 28.27 10.50
N LEU A 180 -8.45 27.75 10.01
CA LEU A 180 -7.66 28.36 8.94
C LEU A 180 -8.12 27.89 7.55
N TYR A 181 -8.91 26.82 7.47
CA TYR A 181 -9.30 26.18 6.22
C TYR A 181 -10.81 26.08 6.07
N LYS A 182 -11.30 26.18 4.84
CA LYS A 182 -12.58 25.62 4.49
C LYS A 182 -12.40 24.11 4.38
N THR A 183 -12.96 23.36 5.32
CA THR A 183 -12.86 21.91 5.37
C THR A 183 -14.09 21.24 4.76
N ILE A 184 -13.89 20.27 3.86
CA ILE A 184 -14.95 19.53 3.19
C ILE A 184 -14.69 18.05 3.37
N ARG A 185 -15.64 17.33 3.98
CA ARG A 185 -15.61 15.87 4.13
C ARG A 185 -16.63 15.25 3.19
N VAL A 186 -16.18 14.30 2.37
CA VAL A 186 -16.99 13.71 1.29
C VAL A 186 -17.09 12.20 1.46
N PRO A 187 -18.15 11.69 2.09
CA PRO A 187 -18.42 10.25 2.13
C PRO A 187 -18.79 9.74 0.72
N SER A 188 -18.67 8.42 0.54
CA SER A 188 -19.00 7.78 -0.75
C SER A 188 -20.46 7.92 -1.17
N THR A 189 -21.36 8.25 -0.23
CA THR A 189 -22.78 8.55 -0.50
C THR A 189 -22.96 9.80 -1.33
N ASP A 190 -22.05 10.75 -1.24
CA ASP A 190 -22.09 12.01 -1.97
C ASP A 190 -21.50 11.90 -3.39
N CYS A 191 -21.18 10.68 -3.81
CA CYS A 191 -20.60 10.34 -5.09
C CYS A 191 -21.50 9.36 -5.84
N ALA A 192 -22.40 9.88 -6.68
CA ALA A 192 -23.44 9.08 -7.36
C ALA A 192 -22.89 7.92 -8.24
N HIS A 193 -21.65 8.01 -8.69
CA HIS A 193 -21.01 6.94 -9.45
C HIS A 193 -20.49 5.76 -8.60
N ILE A 194 -20.49 5.90 -7.27
CA ILE A 194 -20.18 4.81 -6.33
C ILE A 194 -21.51 4.14 -5.96
N SER A 195 -21.77 2.95 -6.50
CA SER A 195 -23.06 2.28 -6.34
C SER A 195 -23.34 1.86 -4.88
N ALA A 196 -24.62 1.79 -4.54
CA ALA A 196 -25.06 1.34 -3.22
C ALA A 196 -24.66 -0.13 -2.98
N GLU A 197 -24.74 -0.97 -4.03
CA GLU A 197 -24.37 -2.38 -3.97
C GLU A 197 -22.88 -2.54 -3.60
N LYS A 198 -22.00 -1.72 -4.17
CA LYS A 198 -20.57 -1.75 -3.83
C LYS A 198 -20.31 -1.37 -2.39
N ARG A 199 -21.02 -0.36 -1.87
CA ARG A 199 -20.92 0.02 -0.46
C ARG A 199 -21.40 -1.10 0.46
N GLU A 200 -22.53 -1.74 0.11
CA GLU A 200 -23.08 -2.83 0.89
C GLU A 200 -22.20 -4.08 0.88
N LEU A 201 -21.63 -4.44 -0.27
CA LEU A 201 -20.66 -5.54 -0.35
C LEU A 201 -19.43 -5.27 0.54
N ASP A 202 -18.92 -4.06 0.54
CA ASP A 202 -17.80 -3.67 1.40
C ASP A 202 -18.22 -3.65 2.88
N ARG A 203 -19.46 -3.25 3.20
CA ARG A 203 -20.02 -3.30 4.56
C ARG A 203 -20.12 -4.74 5.09
N ILE A 204 -20.62 -5.65 4.27
CA ILE A 204 -20.70 -7.08 4.62
C ILE A 204 -19.29 -7.68 4.78
N LYS A 205 -18.38 -7.32 3.88
CA LYS A 205 -17.03 -7.88 3.84
C LYS A 205 -16.15 -7.43 5.01
N TYR A 206 -16.23 -6.16 5.40
CA TYR A 206 -15.35 -5.56 6.39
C TYR A 206 -16.04 -5.23 7.71
N GLY A 207 -17.33 -4.93 7.70
CA GLY A 207 -18.06 -4.30 8.80
C GLY A 207 -17.90 -2.78 8.82
N GLU A 208 -18.91 -2.06 9.31
CA GLU A 208 -18.92 -0.59 9.34
C GLU A 208 -17.83 0.01 10.24
N SER A 209 -17.54 -0.66 11.36
CA SER A 209 -16.51 -0.22 12.31
C SER A 209 -15.09 -0.46 11.85
N HIS A 210 -14.90 -1.23 10.78
CA HIS A 210 -13.58 -1.57 10.27
C HIS A 210 -12.89 -0.32 9.68
N PRO A 211 -11.61 -0.04 10.01
CA PRO A 211 -10.89 1.15 9.54
C PRO A 211 -10.94 1.33 8.02
N LEU A 212 -10.85 0.23 7.27
CA LEU A 212 -10.94 0.27 5.81
C LEU A 212 -12.31 0.76 5.32
N TYR A 213 -13.42 0.30 5.92
CA TYR A 213 -14.74 0.78 5.54
C TYR A 213 -14.91 2.26 5.88
N ARG A 214 -14.50 2.66 7.09
CA ARG A 214 -14.55 4.04 7.57
C ARG A 214 -13.76 4.99 6.69
N SER A 215 -12.52 4.64 6.35
CA SER A 215 -11.71 5.43 5.45
C SER A 215 -12.27 5.45 4.02
N LYS A 216 -12.59 4.28 3.47
CA LYS A 216 -13.02 4.13 2.07
C LYS A 216 -14.37 4.75 1.76
N HIS A 217 -15.34 4.64 2.71
CA HIS A 217 -16.72 5.04 2.49
C HIS A 217 -17.19 6.24 3.32
N LEU A 218 -16.67 6.40 4.55
CA LEU A 218 -17.11 7.48 5.43
C LEU A 218 -16.15 8.69 5.40
N ALA A 219 -15.06 8.61 4.66
CA ALA A 219 -14.01 9.63 4.61
C ALA A 219 -13.49 10.00 6.00
N GLU A 220 -13.30 9.02 6.88
CA GLU A 220 -12.83 9.22 8.24
C GLU A 220 -11.35 8.89 8.37
N PHE A 221 -10.61 9.75 9.09
CA PHE A 221 -9.24 9.45 9.50
C PHE A 221 -9.26 8.32 10.52
N THR A 222 -8.38 7.33 10.36
CA THR A 222 -8.35 6.17 11.22
C THR A 222 -6.92 5.88 11.69
N GLU A 223 -6.73 5.69 13.00
CA GLU A 223 -5.43 5.40 13.60
C GLU A 223 -4.81 4.09 13.09
N ASP A 224 -5.66 3.21 12.61
CA ASP A 224 -5.24 1.84 12.27
C ASP A 224 -4.50 1.72 10.93
N PHE A 225 -4.62 2.70 10.01
CA PHE A 225 -3.99 2.63 8.69
C PHE A 225 -2.46 2.74 8.73
N ASP A 226 -1.92 3.63 9.55
CA ASP A 226 -0.47 3.84 9.64
C ASP A 226 0.25 2.73 10.40
N ARG A 227 -0.50 1.86 11.07
CA ARG A 227 0.03 0.74 11.83
C ARG A 227 -0.12 -0.59 11.11
N LEU A 228 -0.72 -0.64 9.94
CA LEU A 228 -0.79 -1.87 9.16
C LEU A 228 0.58 -2.19 8.56
N VAL A 229 0.97 -3.46 8.59
CA VAL A 229 2.21 -3.89 7.95
C VAL A 229 2.13 -3.67 6.45
N LEU A 230 0.95 -3.94 5.85
CA LEU A 230 0.65 -3.65 4.45
C LEU A 230 -0.77 -3.08 4.33
N ALA A 231 -0.87 -1.84 3.89
CA ALA A 231 -2.16 -1.19 3.73
C ALA A 231 -2.96 -1.81 2.56
N PRO A 232 -4.29 -1.91 2.68
CA PRO A 232 -5.14 -2.52 1.65
C PRO A 232 -4.98 -1.92 0.26
N ASP A 233 -4.81 -0.60 0.18
CA ASP A 233 -4.65 0.08 -1.10
C ASP A 233 -3.29 -0.22 -1.73
N LEU A 234 -2.23 -0.34 -0.91
CA LEU A 234 -0.91 -0.75 -1.38
C LEU A 234 -0.92 -2.19 -1.90
N LEU A 235 -1.60 -3.09 -1.20
CA LEU A 235 -1.75 -4.47 -1.69
C LEU A 235 -2.56 -4.53 -2.99
N ARG A 236 -3.66 -3.76 -3.13
CA ARG A 236 -4.41 -3.72 -4.40
C ARG A 236 -3.55 -3.20 -5.54
N ASN A 237 -2.83 -2.10 -5.33
CA ASN A 237 -1.92 -1.56 -6.34
C ASN A 237 -0.85 -2.58 -6.74
N ALA A 238 -0.33 -3.34 -5.77
CA ALA A 238 0.63 -4.41 -6.02
C ALA A 238 0.01 -5.56 -6.85
N LEU A 239 -1.24 -5.94 -6.57
CA LEU A 239 -1.96 -6.96 -7.33
C LEU A 239 -2.27 -6.52 -8.76
N ASP A 240 -2.65 -5.25 -8.96
CA ASP A 240 -2.93 -4.69 -10.29
C ASP A 240 -1.65 -4.54 -11.15
N ALA A 241 -0.51 -4.32 -10.50
CA ALA A 241 0.79 -4.11 -11.14
C ALA A 241 1.74 -5.29 -11.03
N GLN A 242 1.27 -6.47 -10.59
CA GLN A 242 2.14 -7.63 -10.38
C GLN A 242 2.85 -8.07 -11.67
N PRO A 243 4.08 -8.59 -11.57
CA PRO A 243 4.87 -9.01 -12.71
C PRO A 243 4.25 -10.25 -13.35
N LYS A 244 4.64 -10.57 -14.58
CA LYS A 244 4.29 -11.87 -15.17
C LYS A 244 4.85 -13.00 -14.30
N PRO A 245 4.09 -14.09 -14.07
CA PRO A 245 4.57 -15.21 -13.28
C PRO A 245 5.76 -15.87 -13.97
N ASN A 246 6.82 -16.08 -13.21
CA ASN A 246 8.00 -16.83 -13.64
C ASN A 246 8.33 -17.87 -12.56
N ALA A 247 8.08 -19.12 -12.86
CA ALA A 247 8.31 -20.25 -11.94
C ALA A 247 9.75 -20.76 -11.98
N HIS A 248 10.64 -20.18 -12.78
CA HIS A 248 12.07 -20.55 -12.81
C HIS A 248 12.80 -19.85 -11.67
N GLY A 249 13.52 -20.62 -10.86
CA GLY A 249 14.32 -20.13 -9.76
C GLY A 249 14.17 -20.95 -8.48
N GLU A 250 14.52 -20.33 -7.37
CA GLU A 250 14.44 -20.96 -6.05
C GLU A 250 13.01 -21.39 -5.71
N ILE A 251 12.90 -22.56 -5.07
CA ILE A 251 11.64 -23.10 -4.58
C ILE A 251 11.67 -23.08 -3.07
N VAL A 252 10.68 -22.41 -2.48
CA VAL A 252 10.46 -22.37 -1.03
C VAL A 252 9.01 -22.70 -0.75
N ALA A 253 8.77 -23.66 0.12
CA ALA A 253 7.44 -23.96 0.65
C ALA A 253 7.40 -23.64 2.14
N PHE A 254 6.27 -23.14 2.62
CA PHE A 254 6.06 -22.86 4.04
C PHE A 254 4.75 -23.47 4.53
N CYS A 255 4.83 -24.10 5.72
CA CYS A 255 3.70 -24.72 6.40
C CYS A 255 3.40 -23.96 7.69
N ASP A 256 2.16 -23.48 7.84
CA ASP A 256 1.58 -23.10 9.13
C ASP A 256 0.69 -24.25 9.62
N PHE A 257 0.84 -24.65 10.89
CA PHE A 257 0.23 -25.87 11.44
C PHE A 257 -0.85 -25.56 12.46
N ALA A 258 -1.95 -26.31 12.40
CA ALA A 258 -3.07 -26.18 13.32
C ALA A 258 -3.64 -27.53 13.73
N ALA A 259 -4.35 -27.56 14.87
CA ALA A 259 -5.09 -28.71 15.39
C ALA A 259 -6.58 -28.39 15.53
N GLY A 260 -7.25 -28.12 14.41
CA GLY A 260 -8.69 -28.09 14.25
C GLY A 260 -9.40 -26.76 14.51
N ARG A 261 -8.82 -25.77 15.20
CA ARG A 261 -9.44 -24.46 15.41
C ARG A 261 -9.04 -23.47 14.33
N ASP A 262 -7.77 -23.44 14.03
CA ASP A 262 -7.15 -22.61 13.00
C ASP A 262 -6.90 -23.48 11.74
N GLU A 263 -6.39 -22.88 10.67
CA GLU A 263 -6.17 -23.56 9.40
C GLU A 263 -4.73 -24.09 9.30
N ASN A 264 -4.58 -25.35 8.85
CA ASN A 264 -3.32 -25.81 8.28
C ASN A 264 -3.15 -25.17 6.92
N VAL A 265 -1.99 -24.60 6.62
CA VAL A 265 -1.75 -23.91 5.35
C VAL A 265 -0.43 -24.35 4.74
N LEU A 266 -0.46 -24.71 3.46
CA LEU A 266 0.73 -24.85 2.63
C LEU A 266 0.78 -23.73 1.61
N ALA A 267 1.83 -22.92 1.64
CA ALA A 267 2.15 -21.94 0.62
C ALA A 267 3.47 -22.30 -0.08
N ILE A 268 3.57 -22.02 -1.38
CA ILE A 268 4.75 -22.30 -2.19
C ILE A 268 5.11 -21.07 -3.02
N ARG A 269 6.41 -20.75 -3.07
CA ARG A 269 7.00 -19.82 -4.02
C ARG A 269 7.95 -20.56 -4.96
N ARG A 270 7.81 -20.32 -6.26
CA ARG A 270 8.72 -20.75 -7.33
C ARG A 270 9.17 -19.53 -8.12
N GLY A 271 10.45 -19.21 -8.07
CA GLY A 271 10.95 -17.97 -8.68
C GLY A 271 10.25 -16.72 -8.12
N ASN A 272 9.50 -15.98 -8.94
CA ASN A 272 8.72 -14.85 -8.48
C ASN A 272 7.23 -15.16 -8.24
N HIS A 273 6.79 -16.40 -8.45
CA HIS A 273 5.39 -16.82 -8.29
C HIS A 273 5.15 -17.49 -6.94
N ALA A 274 4.37 -16.87 -6.09
CA ALA A 274 3.97 -17.41 -4.79
C ALA A 274 2.44 -17.63 -4.75
N ARG A 275 2.02 -18.76 -4.14
CA ARG A 275 0.60 -19.10 -4.00
C ARG A 275 0.34 -19.95 -2.78
N ILE A 276 -0.88 -19.93 -2.27
CA ILE A 276 -1.38 -20.92 -1.32
C ILE A 276 -1.78 -22.15 -2.11
N VAL A 277 -1.23 -23.30 -1.75
CA VAL A 277 -1.62 -24.59 -2.33
C VAL A 277 -2.94 -25.04 -1.74
N ARG A 278 -3.03 -25.01 -0.42
CA ARG A 278 -4.23 -25.39 0.33
C ARG A 278 -4.24 -24.76 1.72
N ALA A 279 -5.44 -24.40 2.17
CA ALA A 279 -5.77 -24.06 3.55
C ALA A 279 -6.96 -24.92 3.98
N TRP A 280 -6.83 -25.64 5.13
CA TRP A 280 -7.88 -26.55 5.61
C TRP A 280 -7.81 -26.72 7.13
N GLN A 281 -8.92 -27.16 7.71
CA GLN A 281 -8.98 -27.51 9.12
C GLN A 281 -8.92 -29.02 9.29
N GLU A 282 -8.08 -29.50 10.22
CA GLU A 282 -7.96 -30.90 10.61
C GLU A 282 -7.61 -30.96 12.10
N ARG A 283 -8.31 -31.80 12.85
CA ARG A 283 -8.07 -32.01 14.28
C ARG A 283 -7.02 -33.07 14.57
N ASP A 284 -6.97 -34.06 13.70
CA ASP A 284 -5.97 -35.15 13.80
C ASP A 284 -4.65 -34.70 13.19
N THR A 285 -3.67 -34.41 14.04
CA THR A 285 -2.36 -33.94 13.63
C THR A 285 -1.59 -34.98 12.78
N VAL A 286 -1.86 -36.27 12.97
CA VAL A 286 -1.24 -37.32 12.16
C VAL A 286 -1.82 -37.36 10.74
N GLN A 287 -3.15 -37.16 10.61
CA GLN A 287 -3.78 -37.04 9.30
C GLN A 287 -3.32 -35.76 8.60
N ALA A 288 -3.25 -34.63 9.33
CA ALA A 288 -2.75 -33.36 8.79
C ALA A 288 -1.31 -33.52 8.27
N ALA A 289 -0.41 -34.16 9.04
CA ALA A 289 0.97 -34.38 8.63
C ALA A 289 1.06 -35.24 7.35
N ARG A 290 0.28 -36.32 7.26
CA ARG A 290 0.21 -37.14 6.05
C ARG A 290 -0.30 -36.37 4.83
N GLU A 291 -1.29 -35.48 5.03
CA GLU A 291 -1.82 -34.66 3.95
C GLU A 291 -0.79 -33.63 3.46
N PHE A 292 -0.02 -33.02 4.37
CA PHE A 292 1.11 -32.19 3.97
C PHE A 292 2.13 -32.96 3.13
N ILE A 293 2.52 -34.15 3.52
CA ILE A 293 3.48 -34.98 2.76
C ILE A 293 2.94 -35.30 1.36
N ARG A 294 1.67 -35.70 1.23
CA ARG A 294 1.06 -35.92 -0.09
C ARG A 294 1.15 -34.68 -0.97
N MET A 295 0.92 -33.50 -0.38
CA MET A 295 1.06 -32.23 -1.14
C MET A 295 2.52 -31.94 -1.49
N PHE A 296 3.49 -32.22 -0.61
CA PHE A 296 4.91 -32.05 -0.94
C PHE A 296 5.31 -32.94 -2.13
N GLU A 297 4.86 -34.20 -2.13
CA GLU A 297 5.11 -35.16 -3.23
C GLU A 297 4.43 -34.68 -4.53
N ALA A 298 3.15 -34.27 -4.46
CA ALA A 298 2.39 -33.80 -5.61
C ALA A 298 2.99 -32.53 -6.22
N GLU A 299 3.56 -31.67 -5.39
CA GLU A 299 4.26 -30.44 -5.82
C GLU A 299 5.74 -30.70 -6.19
N GLY A 300 6.23 -31.93 -6.09
CA GLY A 300 7.62 -32.28 -6.41
C GLY A 300 8.66 -31.57 -5.54
N LEU A 301 8.35 -31.35 -4.26
CA LEU A 301 9.25 -30.72 -3.30
C LEU A 301 10.25 -31.69 -2.73
N SER A 302 11.42 -31.19 -2.37
CA SER A 302 12.37 -31.88 -1.49
C SER A 302 12.28 -31.32 -0.08
N ALA A 303 12.65 -32.10 0.94
CA ALA A 303 12.57 -31.70 2.34
C ALA A 303 13.33 -30.38 2.63
N GLY A 304 14.47 -30.16 1.98
CA GLY A 304 15.26 -28.93 2.14
C GLY A 304 14.60 -27.65 1.59
N GLN A 305 13.56 -27.79 0.76
CA GLN A 305 12.78 -26.67 0.23
C GLN A 305 11.58 -26.31 1.12
N VAL A 306 11.26 -27.16 2.10
CA VAL A 306 10.10 -27.00 2.99
C VAL A 306 10.52 -26.40 4.32
N TRP A 307 9.80 -25.40 4.75
CA TRP A 307 9.90 -24.76 6.06
C TRP A 307 8.59 -24.95 6.81
N GLY A 308 8.65 -25.20 8.08
CA GLY A 308 7.48 -25.33 8.96
C GLY A 308 7.59 -24.38 10.15
N ASP A 309 6.51 -23.70 10.50
CA ASP A 309 6.44 -22.95 11.77
C ASP A 309 6.59 -23.96 12.91
N ALA A 310 7.76 -23.96 13.56
CA ALA A 310 8.13 -24.89 14.62
C ALA A 310 7.88 -24.34 16.03
N ASP A 311 7.17 -23.23 16.16
CA ASP A 311 6.77 -22.69 17.47
C ASP A 311 5.52 -23.46 17.97
N GLY A 312 5.46 -23.69 19.30
CA GLY A 312 4.34 -24.36 19.93
C GLY A 312 4.01 -25.74 19.35
N LEU A 313 2.81 -25.88 18.80
CA LEU A 313 2.30 -27.12 18.18
C LEU A 313 3.15 -27.62 16.99
N GLY A 314 3.76 -26.68 16.27
CA GLY A 314 4.50 -27.00 15.06
C GLY A 314 5.76 -27.81 15.29
N THR A 315 6.36 -27.80 16.49
CA THR A 315 7.46 -28.70 16.85
C THR A 315 7.05 -30.16 16.66
N GLY A 316 5.85 -30.56 17.15
CA GLY A 316 5.34 -31.90 17.01
C GLY A 316 5.10 -32.33 15.54
N PHE A 317 4.63 -31.38 14.68
CA PHE A 317 4.52 -31.65 13.25
C PHE A 317 5.89 -31.90 12.59
N CYS A 318 6.88 -31.06 12.91
CA CYS A 318 8.23 -31.23 12.38
C CYS A 318 8.86 -32.56 12.82
N ASP A 319 8.60 -33.01 14.04
CA ASP A 319 9.06 -34.34 14.55
C ASP A 319 8.37 -35.49 13.82
N GLN A 320 7.05 -35.42 13.61
CA GLN A 320 6.31 -36.41 12.82
C GLN A 320 6.81 -36.50 11.37
N PHE A 321 7.10 -35.34 10.74
CA PHE A 321 7.69 -35.35 9.41
C PHE A 321 9.06 -36.03 9.38
N ALA A 322 9.90 -35.77 10.38
CA ALA A 322 11.22 -36.41 10.49
C ALA A 322 11.11 -37.92 10.63
N GLU A 323 10.16 -38.44 11.44
CA GLU A 323 9.85 -39.86 11.55
C GLU A 323 9.38 -40.49 10.23
N LEU A 324 8.67 -39.68 9.41
CA LEU A 324 8.20 -40.09 8.07
C LEU A 324 9.24 -39.84 6.97
N GLY A 325 10.49 -39.52 7.32
CA GLY A 325 11.59 -39.28 6.39
C GLY A 325 11.69 -37.93 5.78
N TRP A 326 10.85 -36.96 6.24
CA TRP A 326 10.85 -35.59 5.78
C TRP A 326 11.52 -34.67 6.80
N HIS A 327 12.83 -34.46 6.67
CA HIS A 327 13.61 -33.55 7.52
C HIS A 327 13.50 -32.10 7.01
N ILE A 328 12.39 -31.43 7.30
CA ILE A 328 12.12 -30.07 6.87
C ILE A 328 12.87 -29.03 7.72
N ASN A 329 13.00 -27.81 7.20
CA ASN A 329 13.57 -26.70 7.94
C ASN A 329 12.59 -26.19 9.00
N ARG A 330 13.10 -25.85 10.19
CA ARG A 330 12.29 -25.35 11.30
C ARG A 330 12.37 -23.82 11.37
N PHE A 331 11.25 -23.18 11.20
CA PHE A 331 11.10 -21.74 11.38
C PHE A 331 10.65 -21.44 12.80
N HIS A 332 11.28 -20.48 13.45
CA HIS A 332 10.90 -20.00 14.76
C HIS A 332 10.69 -18.48 14.70
N GLY A 333 9.44 -18.05 14.62
CA GLY A 333 9.07 -16.65 14.45
C GLY A 333 9.53 -15.73 15.59
N GLY A 334 9.62 -16.25 16.81
CA GLY A 334 10.10 -15.55 17.98
C GLY A 334 11.62 -15.34 18.06
N LYS A 335 12.43 -16.06 17.25
CA LYS A 335 13.90 -15.91 17.24
C LYS A 335 14.31 -14.51 16.79
N PRO A 336 15.52 -14.06 17.18
CA PRO A 336 16.06 -12.77 16.72
C PRO A 336 16.06 -12.68 15.17
N ALA A 337 15.68 -11.51 14.66
CA ALA A 337 15.76 -11.20 13.23
C ALA A 337 17.20 -11.21 12.74
N SER A 338 17.44 -11.43 11.45
CA SER A 338 18.77 -11.23 10.85
C SER A 338 19.17 -9.75 10.84
N GLU A 339 18.21 -8.86 10.60
CA GLU A 339 18.36 -7.41 10.70
C GLU A 339 17.92 -6.93 12.09
N LYS A 340 18.77 -7.24 13.08
CA LYS A 340 18.47 -7.06 14.51
C LYS A 340 18.25 -5.59 14.92
N ASP A 341 18.77 -4.65 14.16
CA ASP A 341 18.63 -3.22 14.48
C ASP A 341 17.27 -2.68 14.03
N GLU A 342 16.64 -3.29 13.02
CA GLU A 342 15.35 -2.87 12.46
C GLU A 342 14.17 -3.65 13.05
N TYR A 343 14.31 -4.98 13.23
CA TYR A 343 13.21 -5.86 13.63
C TYR A 343 13.39 -6.47 15.00
N ALA A 344 12.30 -6.57 15.74
CA ALA A 344 12.29 -7.19 17.08
C ALA A 344 12.49 -8.70 17.04
N ASN A 345 11.97 -9.37 16.02
CA ASN A 345 12.03 -10.81 15.84
C ASN A 345 11.87 -11.20 14.37
N LEU A 346 12.03 -12.50 14.08
CA LEU A 346 12.05 -13.02 12.72
C LEU A 346 10.68 -12.91 12.02
N ILE A 347 9.56 -13.13 12.74
CA ILE A 347 8.23 -12.98 12.12
C ILE A 347 7.95 -11.53 11.72
N ALA A 348 8.44 -10.54 12.49
CA ALA A 348 8.33 -9.14 12.10
C ALA A 348 9.12 -8.86 10.82
N GLN A 349 10.36 -9.36 10.73
CA GLN A 349 11.18 -9.23 9.53
C GLN A 349 10.50 -9.87 8.31
N VAL A 350 9.97 -11.08 8.46
CA VAL A 350 9.25 -11.81 7.40
C VAL A 350 8.09 -10.98 6.86
N TRP A 351 7.22 -10.48 7.73
CA TRP A 351 6.07 -9.68 7.33
C TRP A 351 6.46 -8.41 6.58
N HIS A 352 7.42 -7.66 7.11
CA HIS A 352 7.85 -6.40 6.50
C HIS A 352 8.62 -6.60 5.18
N VAL A 353 9.46 -7.63 5.10
CA VAL A 353 10.20 -7.95 3.87
C VAL A 353 9.24 -8.39 2.77
N ALA A 354 8.33 -9.34 3.06
CA ALA A 354 7.36 -9.81 2.08
C ALA A 354 6.44 -8.69 1.59
N SER A 355 5.95 -7.83 2.48
CA SER A 355 5.14 -6.67 2.13
C SER A 355 5.88 -5.74 1.17
N ARG A 356 7.15 -5.43 1.45
CA ARG A 356 7.99 -4.61 0.55
C ARG A 356 8.22 -5.27 -0.83
N GLU A 357 8.37 -6.58 -0.88
CA GLU A 357 8.53 -7.30 -2.17
C GLU A 357 7.24 -7.26 -3.01
N LEU A 358 6.07 -7.33 -2.36
CA LEU A 358 4.77 -7.14 -3.01
C LEU A 358 4.60 -5.70 -3.50
N GLU A 359 4.85 -4.70 -2.66
CA GLU A 359 4.76 -3.28 -3.00
C GLU A 359 5.66 -2.88 -4.17
N ARG A 360 6.85 -3.48 -4.25
CA ARG A 360 7.81 -3.24 -5.34
C ARG A 360 7.45 -3.96 -6.65
N GLY A 361 6.35 -4.70 -6.69
CA GLY A 361 5.94 -5.45 -7.87
C GLY A 361 6.92 -6.55 -8.27
N ARG A 362 7.59 -7.18 -7.30
CA ARG A 362 8.59 -8.24 -7.58
C ARG A 362 8.00 -9.64 -7.53
N ILE A 363 6.85 -9.79 -6.88
CA ILE A 363 6.20 -11.09 -6.64
C ILE A 363 4.85 -11.12 -7.33
N HIS A 364 4.57 -12.22 -8.02
CA HIS A 364 3.27 -12.57 -8.56
C HIS A 364 2.56 -13.50 -7.57
N VAL A 365 1.39 -13.13 -7.11
CA VAL A 365 0.57 -13.96 -6.21
C VAL A 365 -0.78 -14.35 -6.81
N GLY A 366 -1.05 -13.93 -8.07
CA GLY A 366 -2.34 -14.15 -8.72
C GLY A 366 -3.47 -13.37 -8.05
N GLU A 367 -4.67 -13.94 -8.09
CA GLU A 367 -5.82 -13.44 -7.36
C GLU A 367 -5.79 -14.00 -5.94
N LEU A 368 -5.85 -13.11 -4.95
CA LEU A 368 -5.98 -13.50 -3.55
C LEU A 368 -7.45 -13.69 -3.20
N ASP A 369 -7.76 -14.80 -2.54
CA ASP A 369 -9.08 -14.97 -1.94
C ASP A 369 -9.34 -13.91 -0.85
N PRO A 370 -10.62 -13.56 -0.56
CA PRO A 370 -10.96 -12.50 0.38
C PRO A 370 -10.40 -12.69 1.78
N MET A 371 -10.25 -13.94 2.25
CA MET A 371 -9.70 -14.25 3.57
C MET A 371 -8.21 -13.94 3.61
N THR A 372 -7.45 -14.42 2.65
CA THR A 372 -6.00 -14.15 2.53
C THR A 372 -5.73 -12.65 2.39
N PHE A 373 -6.49 -11.95 1.53
CA PHE A 373 -6.38 -10.49 1.40
C PHE A 373 -6.63 -9.78 2.74
N SER A 374 -7.69 -10.17 3.45
CA SER A 374 -8.03 -9.59 4.75
C SER A 374 -6.93 -9.84 5.79
N GLN A 375 -6.41 -11.07 5.88
CA GLN A 375 -5.35 -11.41 6.83
C GLN A 375 -4.07 -10.60 6.59
N ILE A 376 -3.66 -10.42 5.34
CA ILE A 376 -2.46 -9.62 4.99
C ILE A 376 -2.65 -8.15 5.38
N THR A 377 -3.86 -7.61 5.20
CA THR A 377 -4.13 -6.17 5.33
C THR A 377 -4.67 -5.73 6.68
N THR A 378 -4.76 -6.63 7.66
CA THR A 378 -5.32 -6.30 8.98
C THR A 378 -4.31 -6.36 10.12
N ARG A 379 -3.17 -7.02 9.92
CA ARG A 379 -2.14 -7.14 10.97
C ARG A 379 -1.38 -5.83 11.15
N LYS A 380 -1.27 -5.38 12.41
CA LYS A 380 -0.63 -4.12 12.74
C LYS A 380 0.88 -4.26 12.88
N SER A 381 1.57 -3.20 12.50
CA SER A 381 2.97 -2.95 12.82
C SER A 381 3.05 -2.10 14.09
N GLU A 382 3.94 -2.43 15.00
CA GLU A 382 4.16 -1.73 16.26
C GLU A 382 5.66 -1.48 16.45
N TRP A 383 6.02 -0.41 17.14
CA TRP A 383 7.38 -0.21 17.64
C TRP A 383 7.47 -0.76 19.07
N ASN A 384 8.50 -1.54 19.35
CA ASN A 384 8.76 -1.95 20.73
C ASN A 384 9.49 -0.83 21.51
N GLU A 385 9.69 -1.03 22.82
CA GLU A 385 10.37 -0.09 23.71
C GLU A 385 11.81 0.26 23.29
N THR A 386 12.46 -0.60 22.50
CA THR A 386 13.81 -0.40 21.98
C THR A 386 13.82 0.21 20.57
N GLY A 387 12.68 0.67 20.06
CA GLY A 387 12.56 1.31 18.74
C GLY A 387 12.66 0.35 17.55
N LYS A 388 12.37 -0.95 17.75
CA LYS A 388 12.38 -1.96 16.67
C LYS A 388 10.97 -2.30 16.24
N LEU A 389 10.80 -2.55 14.95
CA LEU A 389 9.54 -2.97 14.37
C LEU A 389 9.16 -4.38 14.85
N ARG A 390 7.91 -4.54 15.25
CA ARG A 390 7.28 -5.84 15.51
C ARG A 390 5.90 -5.88 14.86
N VAL A 391 5.36 -7.07 14.70
CA VAL A 391 3.97 -7.26 14.27
C VAL A 391 3.08 -7.57 15.46
N GLU A 392 1.81 -7.19 15.37
CA GLU A 392 0.80 -7.51 16.39
C GLU A 392 0.76 -9.02 16.66
N SER A 393 0.75 -9.40 17.93
CA SER A 393 0.77 -10.82 18.30
C SER A 393 -0.59 -11.48 18.04
N LYS A 394 -0.59 -12.82 17.80
CA LYS A 394 -1.83 -13.60 17.59
C LYS A 394 -2.77 -13.48 18.80
N GLU A 395 -2.24 -13.36 20.05
CA GLU A 395 -3.04 -13.17 21.27
C GLU A 395 -3.77 -11.83 21.26
N LYS A 396 -3.08 -10.74 20.85
CA LYS A 396 -3.74 -9.41 20.73
C LYS A 396 -4.81 -9.41 19.66
N MET A 397 -4.59 -10.10 18.54
CA MET A 397 -5.57 -10.26 17.48
C MET A 397 -6.79 -11.07 17.99
N ALA A 398 -6.56 -12.18 18.68
CA ALA A 398 -7.62 -13.00 19.28
C ALA A 398 -8.45 -12.22 20.32
N ALA A 399 -7.82 -11.37 21.15
CA ALA A 399 -8.53 -10.51 22.09
C ALA A 399 -9.49 -9.51 21.41
N LYS A 400 -9.27 -9.21 20.12
CA LYS A 400 -10.15 -8.39 19.28
C LYS A 400 -11.14 -9.23 18.45
N SER A 401 -11.29 -10.52 18.76
CA SER A 401 -12.10 -11.47 17.99
C SER A 401 -11.69 -11.60 16.51
N MET A 402 -10.43 -11.32 16.22
CA MET A 402 -9.85 -11.53 14.89
C MET A 402 -9.38 -12.97 14.74
N LYS A 403 -9.54 -13.55 13.55
CA LYS A 403 -9.01 -14.87 13.24
C LYS A 403 -7.47 -14.82 13.15
N SER A 404 -6.84 -15.98 13.42
CA SER A 404 -5.41 -16.17 13.20
C SER A 404 -5.04 -15.88 11.72
N PRO A 405 -3.92 -15.21 11.45
CA PRO A 405 -3.53 -14.86 10.08
C PRO A 405 -2.75 -15.99 9.38
N ASP A 406 -3.19 -17.25 9.52
CA ASP A 406 -2.47 -18.46 9.10
C ASP A 406 -2.12 -18.45 7.61
N ARG A 407 -3.07 -18.03 6.75
CA ARG A 407 -2.83 -17.92 5.30
C ARG A 407 -1.80 -16.84 4.97
N ALA A 408 -1.88 -15.69 5.66
CA ALA A 408 -0.92 -14.61 5.48
C ALA A 408 0.46 -15.00 6.02
N ASP A 409 0.52 -15.62 7.21
CA ASP A 409 1.78 -16.09 7.80
C ASP A 409 2.49 -17.06 6.84
N ALA A 410 1.78 -18.05 6.28
CA ALA A 410 2.37 -18.99 5.34
C ALA A 410 2.80 -18.35 4.01
N LEU A 411 1.94 -17.51 3.40
CA LEU A 411 2.25 -16.89 2.10
C LEU A 411 3.40 -15.90 2.22
N LEU A 412 3.37 -15.02 3.22
CA LEU A 412 4.42 -14.02 3.42
C LEU A 412 5.75 -14.66 3.84
N ALA A 413 5.72 -15.77 4.61
CA ALA A 413 6.93 -16.48 4.96
C ALA A 413 7.61 -17.09 3.72
N CYS A 414 6.88 -17.75 2.82
CA CYS A 414 7.49 -18.29 1.61
C CYS A 414 8.02 -17.19 0.67
N ILE A 415 7.37 -16.01 0.63
CA ILE A 415 7.87 -14.84 -0.12
C ILE A 415 9.19 -14.34 0.47
N ALA A 416 9.21 -14.10 1.78
CA ALA A 416 10.37 -13.51 2.45
C ALA A 416 11.59 -14.45 2.44
N LEU A 417 11.38 -15.73 2.74
CA LEU A 417 12.44 -16.76 2.75
C LEU A 417 13.09 -16.94 1.37
N GLY A 418 12.33 -16.86 0.30
CA GLY A 418 12.84 -16.87 -1.07
C GLY A 418 13.43 -15.52 -1.54
N SER A 419 13.43 -14.47 -0.71
CA SER A 419 13.93 -13.13 -1.02
C SER A 419 15.17 -12.74 -0.20
N ARG A 420 16.15 -13.67 -0.01
CA ARG A 420 17.45 -13.46 0.66
C ARG A 420 17.47 -13.40 2.20
N ILE A 421 16.37 -13.63 2.91
CA ILE A 421 16.48 -13.90 4.36
C ILE A 421 17.21 -15.24 4.61
N SER A 422 17.20 -16.15 3.62
CA SER A 422 17.86 -17.45 3.66
C SER A 422 19.37 -17.42 3.89
N GLY A 423 20.09 -16.37 3.45
CA GLY A 423 21.54 -16.25 3.63
C GLY A 423 22.01 -16.11 5.08
N ALA A 424 21.13 -15.68 6.00
CA ALA A 424 21.47 -15.50 7.41
C ALA A 424 21.04 -16.68 8.31
N MET A 425 20.21 -17.61 7.80
CA MET A 425 19.68 -18.73 8.58
C MET A 425 20.44 -20.07 8.40
N THR A 426 21.27 -20.17 7.37
CA THR A 426 22.10 -21.37 7.09
C THR A 426 23.40 -21.45 7.88
N GLY A 427 23.58 -20.61 8.88
CA GLY A 427 24.71 -20.65 9.81
C GLY A 427 24.57 -21.78 10.84
N ALA A 428 24.57 -23.05 10.44
CA ALA A 428 25.02 -24.23 11.16
C ALA A 428 24.36 -25.52 10.60
N ALA A 429 24.98 -26.14 9.63
CA ALA A 429 25.22 -27.55 9.45
C ALA A 429 25.63 -27.87 8.00
N SER A 430 26.85 -27.53 7.64
CA SER A 430 27.51 -28.27 6.58
C SER A 430 27.82 -29.66 7.11
N VAL A 431 26.92 -30.60 6.87
CA VAL A 431 27.23 -32.02 7.00
C VAL A 431 28.17 -32.35 5.85
N THR A 432 29.44 -32.37 6.15
CA THR A 432 30.49 -32.92 5.27
C THR A 432 30.17 -34.39 5.04
N THR A 433 29.60 -34.75 3.90
CA THR A 433 29.56 -36.13 3.42
C THR A 433 30.96 -36.56 3.07
N SER A 434 31.66 -37.19 4.03
CA SER A 434 32.88 -37.92 3.74
C SER A 434 32.51 -39.12 2.86
N ARG A 435 32.86 -39.07 1.59
CA ARG A 435 32.89 -40.23 0.70
C ARG A 435 33.95 -41.20 1.23
N ASN A 436 33.52 -42.29 1.90
CA ASN A 436 34.36 -43.44 2.11
C ASN A 436 34.59 -44.13 0.77
N THR A 437 35.74 -43.88 0.16
CA THR A 437 36.29 -44.71 -0.91
C THR A 437 36.92 -45.96 -0.29
N PHE A 438 36.19 -47.10 -0.38
CA PHE A 438 36.78 -48.42 -0.14
C PHE A 438 37.78 -48.70 -1.28
N ALA A 439 39.05 -48.64 -0.98
CA ALA A 439 40.11 -49.19 -1.84
C ALA A 439 40.17 -50.71 -1.63
N SER A 440 39.82 -51.48 -2.65
CA SER A 440 40.09 -52.91 -2.73
C SER A 440 41.59 -53.15 -2.78
N ARG A 441 42.17 -53.75 -1.73
CA ARG A 441 43.52 -54.37 -1.78
C ARG A 441 43.37 -55.77 -2.30
N THR A 442 43.83 -56.01 -3.49
CA THR A 442 44.14 -57.38 -4.02
C THR A 442 45.44 -57.83 -3.40
N VAL A 443 45.38 -59.00 -2.76
CA VAL A 443 46.53 -59.73 -2.22
C VAL A 443 47.17 -60.53 -3.35
N ARG A 444 48.47 -60.44 -3.46
CA ARG A 444 49.38 -61.57 -3.78
C ARG A 444 50.33 -61.76 -2.62
#